data_131d0d25f9cf282244da216a47665f3d
#
_entry.id   131d0d25f9cf282244da216a47665f3d
#
_cell.length_a   1.000
_cell.length_b   1.000
_cell.length_c   1.000
_cell.angle_alpha   90.00
_cell.angle_beta   90.00
_cell.angle_gamma   90.00
#
_symmetry.space_group_name_H-M   'P 1'
#
loop_
_entity.id
_entity.type
_entity.pdbx_description
1 polymer ?
#
loop_
_entity_poly.entity_id
_entity_poly.type
_entity_poly.pdbx_seq_one_letter_code
_entity_poly.pdbx_strand_id
1 'polypeptide(L)'
;MPNEVDDFNRFRAELNEEILNCGHLGIKRFFALDNQAYDPGPLDTRTKELLGLVASTVLRCDDCITYHLVRCGEVGWKRDEVIDALNVALVVGGSIAIPHVRRAFATMRGIQGLQPDVK
;
A
#
# COMPACT_ATOMS: atom_id res chain seq x y z
N MET A 1 -8.83 20.43 1.14
CA MET A 1 -8.84 19.80 2.46
C MET A 1 -7.80 18.68 2.50
N PRO A 2 -6.94 18.66 3.49
CA PRO A 2 -6.07 17.50 3.67
C PRO A 2 -6.94 16.26 3.96
N ASN A 3 -6.52 15.11 3.48
CA ASN A 3 -7.19 13.86 3.75
C ASN A 3 -6.24 12.91 4.51
N GLU A 4 -6.78 11.79 4.94
CA GLU A 4 -5.99 10.81 5.72
C GLU A 4 -4.80 10.28 4.93
N VAL A 5 -4.91 10.19 3.60
CA VAL A 5 -3.80 9.75 2.74
C VAL A 5 -2.69 10.79 2.72
N ASP A 6 -3.03 12.06 2.62
CA ASP A 6 -2.03 13.14 2.66
C ASP A 6 -1.31 13.16 4.02
N ASP A 7 -2.05 13.00 5.11
CA ASP A 7 -1.49 12.93 6.45
C ASP A 7 -0.57 11.71 6.60
N PHE A 8 -1.00 10.56 6.11
CA PHE A 8 -0.21 9.34 6.12
C PHE A 8 1.10 9.52 5.35
N ASN A 9 1.03 10.06 4.14
CA ASN A 9 2.22 10.27 3.29
C ASN A 9 3.20 11.23 3.96
N ARG A 10 2.70 12.30 4.55
CA ARG A 10 3.53 13.29 5.25
C ARG A 10 4.21 12.69 6.48
N PHE A 11 3.46 12.00 7.31
CA PHE A 11 3.97 11.33 8.51
C PHE A 11 5.05 10.31 8.13
N ARG A 12 4.76 9.50 7.12
CA ARG A 12 5.69 8.47 6.63
C ARG A 12 6.99 9.09 6.12
N ALA A 13 6.90 10.12 5.29
CA ALA A 13 8.07 10.79 4.72
C ALA A 13 8.94 11.40 5.81
N GLU A 14 8.33 12.09 6.77
CA GLU A 14 9.02 12.75 7.89
C GLU A 14 9.74 11.72 8.77
N LEU A 15 9.05 10.66 9.17
CA LEU A 15 9.63 9.66 10.05
C LEU A 15 10.66 8.77 9.34
N ASN A 16 10.46 8.47 8.05
CA ASN A 16 11.47 7.75 7.27
C ASN A 16 12.77 8.54 7.17
N GLU A 17 12.69 9.86 7.01
CA GLU A 17 13.88 10.71 7.00
C GLU A 17 14.61 10.62 8.34
N GLU A 18 13.89 10.73 9.45
CA GLU A 18 14.48 10.61 10.79
C GLU A 18 15.13 9.24 10.99
N ILE A 19 14.43 8.17 10.61
CA ILE A 19 14.92 6.79 10.73
C ILE A 19 16.19 6.59 9.92
N LEU A 20 16.20 7.04 8.66
CA LEU A 20 17.35 6.87 7.78
C LEU A 20 18.56 7.69 8.23
N ASN A 21 18.33 8.77 8.97
CA ASN A 21 19.39 9.63 9.49
C ASN A 21 19.84 9.26 10.91
N CYS A 22 19.27 8.22 11.51
CA CYS A 22 19.63 7.85 12.90
C CYS A 22 20.99 7.18 13.02
N GLY A 23 21.60 6.80 11.91
CA GLY A 23 22.94 6.18 11.90
C GLY A 23 22.98 4.66 12.08
N HIS A 24 21.82 4.01 12.20
CA HIS A 24 21.78 2.54 12.36
C HIS A 24 21.90 1.86 11.01
N LEU A 25 23.00 1.19 10.77
CA LEU A 25 23.31 0.60 9.48
C LEU A 25 22.37 -0.54 9.11
N GLY A 26 21.98 -1.38 10.05
CA GLY A 26 21.07 -2.50 9.82
C GLY A 26 19.70 -2.03 9.34
N ILE A 27 19.16 -0.98 9.95
CA ILE A 27 17.87 -0.38 9.53
C ILE A 27 18.00 0.18 8.12
N LYS A 28 19.08 0.93 7.85
CA LYS A 28 19.32 1.53 6.53
C LYS A 28 19.39 0.45 5.45
N ARG A 29 20.09 -0.65 5.73
CA ARG A 29 20.20 -1.77 4.79
C ARG A 29 18.87 -2.44 4.53
N PHE A 30 18.03 -2.59 5.55
CA PHE A 30 16.71 -3.18 5.39
C PHE A 30 15.82 -2.29 4.52
N PHE A 31 15.83 -0.98 4.74
CA PHE A 31 15.07 -0.06 3.91
C PHE A 31 15.51 -0.12 2.43
N ALA A 32 16.82 -0.21 2.18
CA ALA A 32 17.33 -0.36 0.82
C ALA A 32 16.88 -1.68 0.19
N LEU A 33 16.93 -2.77 0.93
CA LEU A 33 16.50 -4.08 0.46
C LEU A 33 15.00 -4.09 0.15
N ASP A 34 14.19 -3.49 1.02
CA ASP A 34 12.75 -3.37 0.83
C ASP A 34 12.43 -2.61 -0.46
N ASN A 35 13.07 -1.46 -0.66
CA ASN A 35 12.88 -0.67 -1.87
C ASN A 35 13.29 -1.42 -3.13
N GLN A 36 14.41 -2.12 -3.09
CA GLN A 36 14.92 -2.87 -4.25
C GLN A 36 14.01 -4.03 -4.64
N ALA A 37 13.27 -4.59 -3.69
CA ALA A 37 12.37 -5.71 -3.98
C ALA A 37 11.32 -5.33 -5.04
N TYR A 38 10.94 -4.05 -5.12
CA TYR A 38 9.92 -3.56 -6.03
C TYR A 38 10.49 -3.09 -7.38
N ASP A 39 11.81 -3.13 -7.56
CA ASP A 39 12.41 -2.82 -8.85
C ASP A 39 12.01 -3.86 -9.90
N PRO A 40 11.93 -3.47 -11.19
CA PRO A 40 11.56 -4.42 -12.25
C PRO A 40 12.49 -5.62 -12.30
N GLY A 41 11.88 -6.80 -12.38
CA GLY A 41 12.55 -8.08 -12.54
C GLY A 41 11.71 -8.93 -13.51
N PRO A 42 11.68 -10.26 -13.33
CA PRO A 42 10.72 -11.09 -14.09
C PRO A 42 9.28 -10.61 -13.93
N LEU A 43 8.94 -10.01 -12.77
CA LEU A 43 7.70 -9.28 -12.56
C LEU A 43 7.99 -7.79 -12.59
N ASP A 44 7.09 -7.01 -13.16
CA ASP A 44 7.25 -5.55 -13.18
C ASP A 44 6.85 -4.92 -11.83
N THR A 45 7.25 -3.67 -11.65
CA THR A 45 6.94 -2.91 -10.44
C THR A 45 5.43 -2.82 -10.19
N ARG A 46 4.65 -2.63 -11.25
CA ARG A 46 3.20 -2.51 -11.17
C ARG A 46 2.59 -3.77 -10.55
N THR A 47 3.00 -4.94 -11.00
CA THR A 47 2.56 -6.22 -10.45
C THR A 47 3.02 -6.42 -9.02
N LYS A 48 4.27 -6.06 -8.73
CA LYS A 48 4.83 -6.19 -7.38
C LYS A 48 4.09 -5.35 -6.35
N GLU A 49 3.66 -4.14 -6.71
CA GLU A 49 2.87 -3.30 -5.81
C GLU A 49 1.52 -3.92 -5.49
N LEU A 50 0.88 -4.54 -6.48
CA LEU A 50 -0.37 -5.24 -6.26
C LEU A 50 -0.19 -6.47 -5.36
N LEU A 51 0.91 -7.22 -5.56
CA LEU A 51 1.24 -8.35 -4.69
C LEU A 51 1.47 -7.89 -3.26
N GLY A 52 2.16 -6.76 -3.08
CA GLY A 52 2.37 -6.16 -1.76
C GLY A 52 1.06 -5.80 -1.08
N LEU A 53 0.10 -5.26 -1.83
CA LEU A 53 -1.23 -4.95 -1.31
C LEU A 53 -1.94 -6.20 -0.80
N VAL A 54 -1.95 -7.25 -1.60
CA VAL A 54 -2.62 -8.51 -1.24
C VAL A 54 -1.98 -9.12 0.01
N ALA A 55 -0.66 -9.23 0.01
CA ALA A 55 0.08 -9.78 1.14
C ALA A 55 -0.15 -8.97 2.42
N SER A 56 -0.11 -7.64 2.32
CA SER A 56 -0.32 -6.73 3.45
C SER A 56 -1.72 -6.88 4.05
N THR A 57 -2.72 -7.09 3.19
CA THR A 57 -4.10 -7.28 3.62
C THR A 57 -4.25 -8.59 4.38
N VAL A 58 -3.66 -9.67 3.87
CA VAL A 58 -3.65 -10.98 4.57
C VAL A 58 -2.94 -10.88 5.92
N LEU A 59 -1.84 -10.13 5.97
CA LEU A 59 -1.08 -9.88 7.20
C LEU A 59 -1.74 -8.86 8.12
N ARG A 60 -2.79 -8.20 7.67
CA ARG A 60 -3.59 -7.23 8.46
C ARG A 60 -2.78 -6.03 8.94
N CYS A 61 -1.91 -5.52 8.06
CA CYS A 61 -1.12 -4.32 8.33
C CYS A 61 -1.75 -3.11 7.64
N ASP A 62 -2.50 -2.30 8.38
CA ASP A 62 -3.21 -1.16 7.80
C ASP A 62 -2.28 -0.13 7.16
N ASP A 63 -1.16 0.18 7.78
CA ASP A 63 -0.18 1.09 7.21
C ASP A 63 0.42 0.54 5.90
N CYS A 64 0.70 -0.74 5.87
CA CYS A 64 1.23 -1.40 4.68
C CYS A 64 0.19 -1.40 3.55
N ILE A 65 -1.07 -1.64 3.90
CA ILE A 65 -2.20 -1.59 2.95
C ILE A 65 -2.29 -0.17 2.36
N THR A 66 -2.29 0.85 3.21
CA THR A 66 -2.37 2.25 2.76
C THR A 66 -1.22 2.58 1.82
N TYR A 67 0.00 2.22 2.18
CA TYR A 67 1.18 2.46 1.35
C TYR A 67 1.01 1.82 -0.04
N HIS A 68 0.65 0.54 -0.10
CA HIS A 68 0.52 -0.15 -1.36
C HIS A 68 -0.69 0.32 -2.18
N LEU A 69 -1.77 0.78 -1.53
CA LEU A 69 -2.88 1.42 -2.24
C LEU A 69 -2.43 2.70 -2.94
N VAL A 70 -1.66 3.54 -2.25
CA VAL A 70 -1.09 4.76 -2.84
C VAL A 70 -0.23 4.39 -4.05
N ARG A 71 0.65 3.40 -3.90
CA ARG A 71 1.51 2.95 -4.99
C ARG A 71 0.71 2.35 -6.14
N CYS A 72 -0.33 1.57 -5.86
CA CYS A 72 -1.19 1.02 -6.90
C CYS A 72 -1.85 2.12 -7.74
N GLY A 73 -2.29 3.20 -7.09
CA GLY A 73 -2.81 4.37 -7.81
C GLY A 73 -1.76 5.01 -8.70
N GLU A 74 -0.53 5.16 -8.17
CA GLU A 74 0.57 5.77 -8.92
C GLU A 74 1.00 4.96 -10.14
N VAL A 75 0.99 3.62 -10.03
CA VAL A 75 1.39 2.74 -11.14
C VAL A 75 0.24 2.37 -12.07
N GLY A 76 -0.92 2.97 -11.89
CA GLY A 76 -2.02 2.93 -12.85
C GLY A 76 -3.02 1.78 -12.71
N TRP A 77 -3.05 1.10 -11.57
CA TRP A 77 -4.13 0.14 -11.32
C TRP A 77 -5.46 0.88 -11.17
N LYS A 78 -6.52 0.30 -11.71
CA LYS A 78 -7.86 0.86 -11.62
C LYS A 78 -8.55 0.36 -10.35
N ARG A 79 -9.57 1.11 -9.91
CA ARG A 79 -10.33 0.76 -8.71
C ARG A 79 -10.87 -0.66 -8.74
N ASP A 80 -11.51 -1.07 -9.83
CA ASP A 80 -12.10 -2.41 -9.94
C ASP A 80 -11.04 -3.52 -9.90
N GLU A 81 -9.87 -3.26 -10.47
CA GLU A 81 -8.73 -4.19 -10.40
C GLU A 81 -8.23 -4.35 -8.97
N VAL A 82 -8.10 -3.24 -8.25
CA VAL A 82 -7.67 -3.24 -6.85
C VAL A 82 -8.68 -3.98 -5.98
N ILE A 83 -9.98 -3.75 -6.20
CA ILE A 83 -11.05 -4.45 -5.48
C ILE A 83 -10.97 -5.96 -5.73
N ASP A 84 -10.72 -6.36 -6.97
CA ASP A 84 -10.58 -7.78 -7.30
C ASP A 84 -9.38 -8.41 -6.58
N ALA A 85 -8.28 -7.69 -6.49
CA ALA A 85 -7.11 -8.12 -5.73
C ALA A 85 -7.41 -8.24 -4.23
N LEU A 86 -8.15 -7.29 -3.66
CA LEU A 86 -8.58 -7.34 -2.27
C LEU A 86 -9.48 -8.55 -2.00
N ASN A 87 -10.28 -8.95 -2.99
CA ASN A 87 -11.08 -10.18 -2.88
C ASN A 87 -10.22 -11.42 -2.74
N VAL A 88 -9.11 -11.48 -3.47
CA VAL A 88 -8.14 -12.59 -3.31
C VAL A 88 -7.59 -12.61 -1.89
N ALA A 89 -7.21 -11.45 -1.37
CA ALA A 89 -6.73 -11.33 -0.01
C ALA A 89 -7.77 -11.78 1.02
N LEU A 90 -9.03 -11.45 0.78
CA LEU A 90 -10.14 -11.81 1.66
C LEU A 90 -10.35 -13.33 1.69
N VAL A 91 -10.28 -13.97 0.52
CA VAL A 91 -10.42 -15.43 0.42
C VAL A 91 -9.28 -16.15 1.14
N VAL A 92 -8.05 -15.67 0.98
CA VAL A 92 -6.87 -16.27 1.62
C VAL A 92 -6.86 -16.00 3.13
N GLY A 93 -7.15 -14.76 3.52
CA GLY A 93 -7.07 -14.34 4.92
C GLY A 93 -8.28 -14.68 5.77
N GLY A 94 -9.43 -14.86 5.15
CA GLY A 94 -10.67 -15.15 5.84
C GLY A 94 -11.38 -13.91 6.40
N SER A 95 -12.45 -14.13 7.12
CA SER A 95 -13.32 -13.05 7.62
C SER A 95 -12.61 -12.05 8.53
N ILE A 96 -11.52 -12.45 9.15
CA ILE A 96 -10.72 -11.55 10.00
C ILE A 96 -10.09 -10.41 9.17
N ALA A 97 -9.98 -10.56 7.85
CA ALA A 97 -9.49 -9.52 6.97
C ALA A 97 -10.55 -8.45 6.65
N ILE A 98 -11.84 -8.71 6.91
CA ILE A 98 -12.94 -7.78 6.57
C ILE A 98 -12.72 -6.38 7.14
N PRO A 99 -12.37 -6.19 8.43
CA PRO A 99 -12.14 -4.84 8.96
C PRO A 99 -11.05 -4.08 8.20
N HIS A 100 -10.03 -4.79 7.74
CA HIS A 100 -8.92 -4.20 7.00
C HIS A 100 -9.32 -3.85 5.56
N VAL A 101 -10.15 -4.68 4.93
CA VAL A 101 -10.74 -4.38 3.62
C VAL A 101 -11.65 -3.14 3.74
N ARG A 102 -12.41 -3.02 4.81
CA ARG A 102 -13.26 -1.85 5.06
C ARG A 102 -12.41 -0.58 5.11
N ARG A 103 -11.30 -0.60 5.83
CA ARG A 103 -10.36 0.52 5.91
C ARG A 103 -9.70 0.80 4.57
N ALA A 104 -9.36 -0.23 3.82
CA ALA A 104 -8.81 -0.07 2.47
C ALA A 104 -9.78 0.68 1.56
N PHE A 105 -11.07 0.36 1.62
CA PHE A 105 -12.08 1.09 0.84
C PHE A 105 -12.16 2.56 1.24
N ALA A 106 -12.10 2.85 2.54
CA ALA A 106 -12.08 4.22 3.01
C ALA A 106 -10.84 4.97 2.49
N THR A 107 -9.68 4.33 2.53
CA THR A 107 -8.42 4.90 2.03
C THR A 107 -8.49 5.20 0.54
N MET A 108 -9.08 4.31 -0.25
CA MET A 108 -9.20 4.50 -1.71
C MET A 108 -9.95 5.77 -2.08
N ARG A 109 -10.85 6.26 -1.23
CA ARG A 109 -11.56 7.53 -1.46
C ARG A 109 -10.61 8.73 -1.54
N GLY A 110 -9.45 8.65 -0.93
CA GLY A 110 -8.43 9.70 -0.91
C GLY A 110 -7.34 9.53 -1.97
N ILE A 111 -7.45 8.54 -2.85
CA ILE A 111 -6.40 8.24 -3.84
C ILE A 111 -6.95 8.49 -5.23
N GLN A 112 -6.30 9.38 -5.99
CA GLN A 112 -6.66 9.65 -7.37
C GLN A 112 -6.56 8.35 -8.19
N GLY A 113 -7.60 8.07 -8.97
CA GLY A 113 -7.68 6.86 -9.79
C GLY A 113 -8.32 5.67 -9.10
N LEU A 114 -8.44 5.69 -7.77
CA LEU A 114 -9.05 4.60 -6.99
C LEU A 114 -10.37 5.00 -6.35
N GLN A 115 -10.85 6.18 -6.64
CA GLN A 115 -12.11 6.70 -6.09
C GLN A 115 -13.32 6.00 -6.70
N PRO A 116 -14.44 5.90 -5.95
CA PRO A 116 -15.68 5.36 -6.51
C PRO A 116 -16.13 6.17 -7.72
N ASP A 117 -16.78 5.51 -8.68
CA ASP A 117 -17.38 6.21 -9.80
C ASP A 117 -18.44 7.18 -9.30
N VAL A 118 -18.45 8.38 -9.87
CA VAL A 118 -19.47 9.38 -9.59
C VAL A 118 -20.64 9.13 -10.52
N LYS A 119 -21.81 8.97 -9.93
CA LYS A 119 -23.07 8.79 -10.69
C LYS A 119 -23.88 10.05 -10.65
#